data_bd11e8acfe88dc3c44c8c0af703c5a3c
#
_entry.id   bd11e8acfe88dc3c44c8c0af703c5a3c
#
_cell.length_a   1.000
_cell.length_b   1.000
_cell.length_c   1.000
_cell.angle_alpha   90.00
_cell.angle_beta   90.00
_cell.angle_gamma   90.00
#
_symmetry.space_group_name_H-M   'P 1'
#
loop_
_entity.id
_entity.type
_entity.pdbx_description
1 polymer ?
#
loop_
_entity_poly.entity_id
_entity_poly.type
_entity_poly.pdbx_seq_one_letter_code
_entity_poly.pdbx_strand_id
1 'polypeptide(L)'
;MRWHLLQTFDHIYIVDLHGNGKKRETALDGSKDENVFDIQAWTAIFIGVKTGKKKAGECAEVFHIDQYGKRNTKYDWLEKNTLETSINIIPQAPYYFFVPKDLSLDAEYQRWINVSELFKVNVTWMQTGNDDILMNENKESLIESLSQINWEIIEEHYVEKITYRPFDIKYCYYVEWLWKNPYKNIQIPASYRPRFEVMKNLASGENLWLIIWRQWQVVWGDSWNLIYVTNWLSDLNL
;
A
#
# COMPACT_ATOMS: atom_id res chain seq x y z
N MET A 1 6.65 2.71 14.98
CA MET A 1 5.50 3.07 15.85
C MET A 1 5.32 2.06 17.00
N ARG A 2 4.99 0.77 16.77
CA ARG A 2 4.70 -0.21 17.84
C ARG A 2 5.78 -0.29 18.93
N TRP A 3 7.06 -0.32 18.56
CA TRP A 3 8.17 -0.28 19.49
C TRP A 3 8.11 0.92 20.45
N HIS A 4 7.79 2.13 19.96
CA HIS A 4 7.65 3.31 20.82
C HIS A 4 6.49 3.20 21.80
N LEU A 5 5.38 2.58 21.39
CA LEU A 5 4.25 2.33 22.29
C LEU A 5 4.66 1.37 23.41
N LEU A 6 5.40 0.29 23.09
CA LEU A 6 5.93 -0.64 24.07
C LEU A 6 6.87 0.04 25.09
N GLN A 7 7.64 1.02 24.65
CA GLN A 7 8.52 1.78 25.54
C GLN A 7 7.77 2.81 26.38
N THR A 8 6.62 3.30 25.90
CA THR A 8 5.88 4.41 26.51
C THR A 8 4.92 3.96 27.61
N PHE A 9 4.21 2.86 27.38
CA PHE A 9 3.16 2.37 28.30
C PHE A 9 3.67 1.20 29.15
N ASP A 10 3.03 0.96 30.28
CA ASP A 10 3.25 -0.20 31.14
C ASP A 10 2.39 -1.39 30.66
N HIS A 11 1.13 -1.12 30.33
CA HIS A 11 0.20 -2.09 29.74
C HIS A 11 -0.48 -1.51 28.52
N ILE A 12 -0.71 -2.36 27.52
CA ILE A 12 -1.42 -2.02 26.29
C ILE A 12 -2.52 -3.06 26.10
N TYR A 13 -3.75 -2.60 25.93
CA TYR A 13 -4.89 -3.45 25.60
C TYR A 13 -5.38 -3.09 24.20
N ILE A 14 -5.57 -4.10 23.38
CA ILE A 14 -6.16 -4.00 22.03
C ILE A 14 -7.46 -4.79 22.05
N VAL A 15 -8.57 -4.12 21.79
CA VAL A 15 -9.85 -4.79 21.50
C VAL A 15 -10.10 -4.64 20.01
N ASP A 16 -9.85 -5.69 19.25
CA ASP A 16 -10.10 -5.71 17.81
C ASP A 16 -11.58 -6.00 17.56
N LEU A 17 -12.26 -5.00 17.01
CA LEU A 17 -13.69 -5.07 16.72
C LEU A 17 -13.95 -5.49 15.28
N HIS A 18 -12.91 -5.75 14.49
CA HIS A 18 -13.02 -6.22 13.11
C HIS A 18 -13.98 -5.39 12.22
N GLY A 19 -14.77 -6.03 11.38
CA GLY A 19 -15.79 -5.37 10.56
C GLY A 19 -15.27 -4.75 9.28
N ASN A 20 -14.22 -5.35 8.65
CA ASN A 20 -13.68 -4.87 7.39
C ASN A 20 -14.61 -5.20 6.22
N GLY A 21 -15.44 -4.25 5.82
CA GLY A 21 -16.38 -4.41 4.70
C GLY A 21 -15.70 -4.64 3.35
N LYS A 22 -14.50 -4.08 3.13
CA LYS A 22 -13.74 -4.29 1.88
C LYS A 22 -13.24 -5.73 1.76
N LYS A 23 -12.84 -6.34 2.87
CA LYS A 23 -12.39 -7.74 2.91
C LYS A 23 -13.54 -8.73 2.99
N ARG A 24 -14.79 -8.28 3.12
CA ARG A 24 -15.96 -9.13 3.38
C ARG A 24 -15.71 -10.07 4.56
N GLU A 25 -15.18 -9.52 5.63
CA GLU A 25 -14.79 -10.26 6.83
C GLU A 25 -16.01 -10.99 7.42
N THR A 26 -15.77 -12.20 7.89
CA THR A 26 -16.80 -13.06 8.51
C THR A 26 -16.42 -13.36 9.95
N ALA A 27 -17.42 -13.53 10.79
CA ALA A 27 -17.23 -14.03 12.14
C ALA A 27 -16.78 -15.51 12.12
N LEU A 28 -16.35 -16.02 13.27
CA LEU A 28 -15.83 -17.39 13.40
C LEU A 28 -16.84 -18.47 13.01
N ASP A 29 -18.13 -18.17 13.10
CA ASP A 29 -19.25 -19.06 12.69
C ASP A 29 -19.60 -18.94 11.19
N GLY A 30 -18.86 -18.13 10.43
CA GLY A 30 -19.09 -17.86 9.01
C GLY A 30 -20.18 -16.81 8.74
N SER A 31 -20.83 -16.24 9.76
CA SER A 31 -21.78 -15.15 9.59
C SER A 31 -21.07 -13.84 9.21
N LYS A 32 -21.82 -12.89 8.64
CA LYS A 32 -21.27 -11.57 8.31
C LYS A 32 -20.79 -10.86 9.57
N ASP A 33 -19.55 -10.41 9.56
CA ASP A 33 -19.00 -9.54 10.57
C ASP A 33 -19.30 -8.07 10.22
N GLU A 34 -19.88 -7.32 11.15
CA GLU A 34 -20.32 -5.95 10.92
C GLU A 34 -19.41 -4.95 11.63
N ASN A 35 -19.13 -3.84 10.93
CA ASN A 35 -18.42 -2.74 11.55
C ASN A 35 -19.29 -2.04 12.60
N VAL A 36 -18.69 -1.59 13.68
CA VAL A 36 -19.38 -0.78 14.73
C VAL A 36 -19.69 0.63 14.25
N PHE A 37 -19.03 1.11 13.22
CA PHE A 37 -19.28 2.39 12.55
C PHE A 37 -19.71 2.18 11.10
N ASP A 38 -20.21 3.23 10.44
CA ASP A 38 -20.59 3.20 9.02
C ASP A 38 -19.37 3.47 8.12
N ILE A 39 -18.30 2.70 8.36
CA ILE A 39 -17.05 2.76 7.58
C ILE A 39 -16.67 1.37 7.07
N GLN A 40 -15.83 1.32 6.04
CA GLN A 40 -15.40 0.08 5.41
C GLN A 40 -14.10 -0.51 5.98
N ALA A 41 -13.34 0.29 6.73
CA ALA A 41 -12.11 -0.15 7.39
C ALA A 41 -12.44 -0.84 8.72
N TRP A 42 -11.64 -1.83 9.12
CA TRP A 42 -11.78 -2.43 10.44
C TRP A 42 -11.54 -1.41 11.55
N THR A 43 -12.07 -1.68 12.73
CA THR A 43 -11.92 -0.81 13.91
C THR A 43 -11.35 -1.59 15.08
N ALA A 44 -10.53 -0.93 15.88
CA ALA A 44 -10.02 -1.46 17.12
C ALA A 44 -9.97 -0.36 18.19
N ILE A 45 -10.09 -0.75 19.45
CA ILE A 45 -9.89 0.13 20.60
C ILE A 45 -8.48 -0.11 21.13
N PHE A 46 -7.73 0.97 21.31
CA PHE A 46 -6.41 0.96 21.94
C PHE A 46 -6.52 1.61 23.33
N ILE A 47 -6.06 0.89 24.36
CA ILE A 47 -5.99 1.42 25.73
C ILE A 47 -4.55 1.28 26.20
N GLY A 48 -3.85 2.42 26.37
CA GLY A 48 -2.51 2.48 26.90
C GLY A 48 -2.50 2.92 28.36
N VAL A 49 -2.00 2.11 29.25
CA VAL A 49 -1.92 2.38 30.69
C VAL A 49 -0.48 2.73 31.06
N LYS A 50 -0.30 3.87 31.73
CA LYS A 50 1.00 4.32 32.21
C LYS A 50 0.93 4.56 33.72
N THR A 51 1.45 3.63 34.48
CA THR A 51 1.46 3.71 35.96
C THR A 51 2.71 4.36 36.50
N GLY A 52 3.76 4.45 35.69
CA GLY A 52 5.09 4.91 36.09
C GLY A 52 5.89 3.91 36.91
N LYS A 53 5.44 2.67 36.99
CA LYS A 53 6.12 1.58 37.74
C LYS A 53 7.08 0.76 36.88
N LYS A 54 7.01 0.88 35.56
CA LYS A 54 7.85 0.14 34.63
C LYS A 54 9.31 0.61 34.74
N LYS A 55 10.25 -0.33 34.78
CA LYS A 55 11.67 -0.01 34.80
C LYS A 55 12.15 0.44 33.42
N ALA A 56 13.22 1.23 33.41
CA ALA A 56 13.82 1.67 32.16
C ALA A 56 14.31 0.45 31.36
N GLY A 57 13.91 0.38 30.07
CA GLY A 57 14.26 -0.71 29.17
C GLY A 57 13.26 -1.89 29.13
N GLU A 58 12.30 -1.94 30.04
CA GLU A 58 11.22 -2.92 29.97
C GLU A 58 10.20 -2.53 28.88
N CYS A 59 9.61 -3.54 28.23
CA CYS A 59 8.51 -3.35 27.31
C CYS A 59 7.16 -3.44 28.03
N ALA A 60 6.16 -2.77 27.48
CA ALA A 60 4.79 -2.93 27.95
C ALA A 60 4.30 -4.38 27.79
N GLU A 61 3.50 -4.85 28.72
CA GLU A 61 2.69 -6.04 28.53
C GLU A 61 1.55 -5.72 27.57
N VAL A 62 1.31 -6.62 26.59
CA VAL A 62 0.29 -6.41 25.57
C VAL A 62 -0.79 -7.46 25.70
N PHE A 63 -2.03 -7.01 25.74
CA PHE A 63 -3.21 -7.83 25.85
C PHE A 63 -4.13 -7.59 24.66
N HIS A 64 -4.72 -8.66 24.15
CA HIS A 64 -5.53 -8.62 22.94
C HIS A 64 -6.86 -9.36 23.15
N ILE A 65 -7.90 -8.80 22.55
CA ILE A 65 -9.25 -9.39 22.50
C ILE A 65 -9.75 -9.27 21.07
N ASP A 66 -10.26 -10.35 20.51
CA ASP A 66 -11.00 -10.36 19.23
C ASP A 66 -12.50 -10.38 19.50
N GLN A 67 -13.23 -9.42 18.94
CA GLN A 67 -14.68 -9.37 19.05
C GLN A 67 -15.32 -9.34 17.67
N TYR A 68 -15.90 -10.47 17.26
CA TYR A 68 -16.63 -10.65 16.01
C TYR A 68 -18.15 -10.56 16.20
N GLY A 69 -18.86 -10.40 15.09
CA GLY A 69 -20.30 -10.54 15.03
C GLY A 69 -21.02 -9.28 14.54
N LYS A 70 -22.32 -9.21 14.83
CA LYS A 70 -23.15 -8.06 14.46
C LYS A 70 -22.84 -6.85 15.30
N ARG A 71 -23.08 -5.64 14.75
CA ARG A 71 -22.84 -4.35 15.42
C ARG A 71 -23.43 -4.33 16.85
N ASN A 72 -24.70 -4.66 16.99
CA ASN A 72 -25.38 -4.62 18.30
C ASN A 72 -24.76 -5.62 19.29
N THR A 73 -24.38 -6.80 18.85
CA THR A 73 -23.69 -7.80 19.69
C THR A 73 -22.35 -7.27 20.20
N LYS A 74 -21.62 -6.53 19.37
CA LYS A 74 -20.37 -5.88 19.78
C LYS A 74 -20.59 -4.79 20.82
N TYR A 75 -21.65 -3.98 20.68
CA TYR A 75 -22.02 -2.97 21.70
C TYR A 75 -22.43 -3.62 22.99
N ASP A 76 -23.29 -4.64 22.95
CA ASP A 76 -23.69 -5.39 24.13
C ASP A 76 -22.50 -6.02 24.87
N TRP A 77 -21.52 -6.49 24.09
CA TRP A 77 -20.29 -7.05 24.65
C TRP A 77 -19.45 -5.96 25.34
N LEU A 78 -19.27 -4.82 24.70
CA LEU A 78 -18.50 -3.69 25.25
C LEU A 78 -19.12 -3.13 26.54
N GLU A 79 -20.44 -3.19 26.68
CA GLU A 79 -21.13 -2.74 27.89
C GLU A 79 -21.04 -3.73 29.06
N LYS A 80 -20.97 -5.04 28.76
CA LYS A 80 -21.09 -6.10 29.78
C LYS A 80 -19.76 -6.72 30.16
N ASN A 81 -18.73 -6.57 29.33
CA ASN A 81 -17.46 -7.27 29.54
C ASN A 81 -16.34 -6.34 29.98
N THR A 82 -15.37 -6.91 30.68
CA THR A 82 -14.16 -6.26 31.12
C THR A 82 -12.98 -6.77 30.29
N LEU A 83 -11.79 -6.21 30.53
CA LEU A 83 -10.54 -6.65 29.86
C LEU A 83 -9.96 -7.95 30.43
N GLU A 84 -10.62 -8.59 31.37
CA GLU A 84 -10.15 -9.82 32.03
C GLU A 84 -10.04 -11.03 31.10
N THR A 85 -10.83 -11.03 30.01
CA THR A 85 -10.80 -12.11 28.99
C THR A 85 -9.68 -11.93 27.96
N SER A 86 -8.84 -10.91 28.12
CA SER A 86 -7.76 -10.63 27.18
C SER A 86 -6.65 -11.69 27.24
N ILE A 87 -6.11 -12.02 26.07
CA ILE A 87 -4.94 -12.89 25.94
C ILE A 87 -3.67 -12.07 25.95
N ASN A 88 -2.64 -12.54 26.64
CA ASN A 88 -1.34 -11.90 26.64
C ASN A 88 -0.62 -12.19 25.32
N ILE A 89 -0.13 -11.14 24.67
CA ILE A 89 0.68 -11.19 23.45
C ILE A 89 2.12 -10.86 23.81
N ILE A 90 3.06 -11.66 23.33
CA ILE A 90 4.50 -11.38 23.45
C ILE A 90 4.99 -10.78 22.14
N PRO A 91 5.14 -9.44 22.04
CA PRO A 91 5.58 -8.79 20.80
C PRO A 91 7.05 -9.14 20.52
N GLN A 92 7.32 -9.70 19.34
CA GLN A 92 8.66 -10.09 18.92
C GLN A 92 9.22 -9.14 17.85
N ALA A 93 10.52 -8.88 17.94
CA ALA A 93 11.25 -8.19 16.88
C ALA A 93 11.19 -8.99 15.56
N PRO A 94 11.29 -8.35 14.40
CA PRO A 94 11.40 -6.90 14.20
C PRO A 94 10.04 -6.17 14.16
N TYR A 95 8.93 -6.91 14.13
CA TYR A 95 7.61 -6.36 13.80
C TYR A 95 6.81 -5.87 15.01
N TYR A 96 7.01 -6.47 16.19
CA TYR A 96 6.28 -6.15 17.42
C TYR A 96 4.77 -6.10 17.22
N PHE A 97 4.17 -7.18 16.69
CA PHE A 97 2.72 -7.27 16.48
C PHE A 97 1.98 -7.26 17.82
N PHE A 98 0.83 -6.56 17.85
CA PHE A 98 -0.10 -6.50 18.99
C PHE A 98 -1.32 -7.38 18.78
N VAL A 99 -1.25 -8.28 17.82
CA VAL A 99 -2.27 -9.27 17.50
C VAL A 99 -1.64 -10.66 17.56
N PRO A 100 -2.42 -11.71 17.84
CA PRO A 100 -1.93 -13.08 17.75
C PRO A 100 -1.38 -13.34 16.35
N LYS A 101 -0.14 -13.81 16.25
CA LYS A 101 0.51 -14.09 14.98
C LYS A 101 1.31 -15.37 15.09
N ASP A 102 1.06 -16.31 14.19
CA ASP A 102 1.95 -17.45 14.02
C ASP A 102 3.24 -16.98 13.32
N LEU A 103 4.34 -17.06 14.05
CA LEU A 103 5.68 -16.72 13.58
C LEU A 103 6.57 -17.96 13.41
N SER A 104 5.99 -19.16 13.41
CA SER A 104 6.75 -20.42 13.32
C SER A 104 7.63 -20.50 12.08
N LEU A 105 7.19 -19.92 10.97
CA LEU A 105 7.94 -19.87 9.71
C LEU A 105 8.80 -18.61 9.54
N ASP A 106 8.81 -17.69 10.50
CA ASP A 106 9.55 -16.42 10.36
C ASP A 106 11.05 -16.64 10.19
N ALA A 107 11.63 -17.58 10.94
CA ALA A 107 13.05 -17.92 10.84
C ALA A 107 13.44 -18.49 9.46
N GLU A 108 12.55 -19.23 8.81
CA GLU A 108 12.73 -19.68 7.44
C GLU A 108 12.61 -18.52 6.46
N TYR A 109 11.59 -17.68 6.62
CA TYR A 109 11.38 -16.50 5.79
C TYR A 109 12.58 -15.55 5.82
N GLN A 110 13.16 -15.30 6.98
CA GLN A 110 14.31 -14.42 7.13
C GLN A 110 15.62 -14.95 6.48
N ARG A 111 15.66 -16.22 6.11
CA ARG A 111 16.80 -16.79 5.37
C ARG A 111 16.76 -16.48 3.88
N TRP A 112 15.59 -16.13 3.35
CA TRP A 112 15.45 -15.81 1.94
C TRP A 112 16.05 -14.45 1.63
N ILE A 113 16.64 -14.34 0.44
CA ILE A 113 17.22 -13.09 -0.02
C ILE A 113 16.11 -12.03 -0.16
N ASN A 114 16.36 -10.84 0.34
CA ASN A 114 15.44 -9.75 0.18
C ASN A 114 15.50 -9.22 -1.27
N VAL A 115 14.35 -8.97 -1.87
CA VAL A 115 14.26 -8.44 -3.24
C VAL A 115 15.03 -7.12 -3.39
N SER A 116 15.02 -6.25 -2.37
CA SER A 116 15.78 -4.99 -2.36
C SER A 116 17.30 -5.18 -2.23
N GLU A 117 17.76 -6.33 -1.74
CA GLU A 117 19.18 -6.69 -1.72
C GLU A 117 19.64 -7.23 -3.08
N LEU A 118 18.76 -7.98 -3.74
CA LEU A 118 19.01 -8.49 -5.08
C LEU A 118 18.98 -7.37 -6.14
N PHE A 119 17.98 -6.50 -6.05
CA PHE A 119 17.80 -5.38 -6.97
C PHE A 119 18.05 -4.05 -6.24
N LYS A 120 19.31 -3.62 -6.23
CA LYS A 120 19.72 -2.37 -5.55
C LYS A 120 19.11 -1.12 -6.16
N VAL A 121 18.87 -1.14 -7.47
CA VAL A 121 18.15 -0.08 -8.19
C VAL A 121 16.70 -0.49 -8.28
N ASN A 122 15.87 0.17 -7.49
CA ASN A 122 14.43 -0.06 -7.47
C ASN A 122 13.70 1.27 -7.22
N VAL A 123 12.50 1.38 -7.75
CA VAL A 123 11.64 2.55 -7.61
C VAL A 123 10.19 2.10 -7.73
N THR A 124 9.29 2.85 -7.11
CA THR A 124 7.87 2.74 -7.43
C THR A 124 7.63 3.31 -8.82
N TRP A 125 6.60 2.84 -9.49
CA TRP A 125 6.17 3.21 -10.83
C TRP A 125 6.06 4.72 -11.02
N MET A 126 6.12 5.17 -12.27
CA MET A 126 5.82 6.55 -12.58
C MET A 126 4.32 6.85 -12.34
N GLN A 127 4.00 8.09 -12.08
CA GLN A 127 2.65 8.59 -11.95
C GLN A 127 2.50 9.83 -12.84
N THR A 128 1.53 9.84 -13.73
CA THR A 128 1.21 11.02 -14.53
C THR A 128 0.41 12.04 -13.73
N GLY A 129 -0.45 11.54 -12.84
CA GLY A 129 -1.41 12.35 -12.10
C GLY A 129 -2.56 12.89 -12.96
N ASN A 130 -2.50 12.72 -14.29
CA ASN A 130 -3.58 12.97 -15.24
C ASN A 130 -3.35 12.15 -16.51
N ASP A 131 -3.84 10.92 -16.47
CA ASP A 131 -3.67 9.95 -17.56
C ASP A 131 -4.38 10.41 -18.83
N ASP A 132 -5.56 11.03 -18.69
CA ASP A 132 -6.37 11.50 -19.82
C ASP A 132 -5.66 12.53 -20.71
N ILE A 133 -4.72 13.29 -20.11
CA ILE A 133 -3.94 14.29 -20.85
C ILE A 133 -2.60 13.72 -21.32
N LEU A 134 -1.93 12.95 -20.48
CA LEU A 134 -0.53 12.56 -20.70
C LEU A 134 -0.37 11.16 -21.30
N MET A 135 -1.46 10.41 -21.47
CA MET A 135 -1.46 9.07 -22.08
C MET A 135 -2.50 8.92 -23.17
N ASN A 136 -2.16 8.09 -24.16
CA ASN A 136 -3.13 7.66 -25.20
C ASN A 136 -2.72 6.28 -25.75
N GLU A 137 -3.67 5.58 -26.33
CA GLU A 137 -3.42 4.30 -27.02
C GLU A 137 -2.66 4.49 -28.33
N ASN A 138 -2.75 5.69 -28.91
CA ASN A 138 -2.13 6.03 -30.18
C ASN A 138 -1.18 7.23 -30.01
N LYS A 139 0.03 7.12 -30.57
CA LYS A 139 1.08 8.13 -30.46
C LYS A 139 0.68 9.46 -31.13
N GLU A 140 0.14 9.35 -32.34
CA GLU A 140 -0.29 10.53 -33.13
C GLU A 140 -1.43 11.27 -32.43
N SER A 141 -2.39 10.55 -31.90
CA SER A 141 -3.53 11.12 -31.14
C SER A 141 -3.06 11.80 -29.86
N LEU A 142 -2.03 11.27 -29.19
CA LEU A 142 -1.44 11.90 -28.01
C LEU A 142 -0.79 13.23 -28.38
N ILE A 143 0.02 13.26 -29.44
CA ILE A 143 0.70 14.46 -29.92
C ILE A 143 -0.31 15.54 -30.34
N GLU A 144 -1.36 15.13 -31.07
CA GLU A 144 -2.43 16.02 -31.49
C GLU A 144 -3.16 16.65 -30.29
N SER A 145 -3.56 15.84 -29.34
CA SER A 145 -4.25 16.29 -28.12
C SER A 145 -3.38 17.27 -27.31
N LEU A 146 -2.11 16.95 -27.13
CA LEU A 146 -1.18 17.81 -26.40
C LEU A 146 -0.93 19.12 -27.14
N SER A 147 -0.82 19.11 -28.48
CA SER A 147 -0.62 20.29 -29.31
C SER A 147 -1.84 21.22 -29.25
N GLN A 148 -3.05 20.67 -29.18
CA GLN A 148 -4.28 21.48 -29.02
C GLN A 148 -4.33 22.19 -27.65
N ILE A 149 -3.81 21.56 -26.60
CA ILE A 149 -3.78 22.15 -25.25
C ILE A 149 -2.72 23.25 -25.14
N ASN A 150 -1.58 23.07 -25.76
CA ASN A 150 -0.41 23.89 -25.48
C ASN A 150 -0.05 24.92 -26.56
N TRP A 151 -0.60 24.83 -27.76
CA TRP A 151 -0.27 25.70 -28.91
C TRP A 151 1.23 25.71 -29.33
N GLU A 152 2.06 24.87 -28.73
CA GLU A 152 3.48 24.72 -28.99
C GLU A 152 3.77 23.38 -29.66
N ILE A 153 4.91 23.26 -30.28
CA ILE A 153 5.34 22.01 -30.92
C ILE A 153 5.67 21.00 -29.83
N ILE A 154 4.89 19.93 -29.79
CA ILE A 154 5.18 18.78 -28.95
C ILE A 154 6.27 17.95 -29.61
N GLU A 155 7.38 17.78 -28.92
CA GLU A 155 8.51 17.03 -29.44
C GLU A 155 8.24 15.52 -29.36
N GLU A 156 8.14 14.91 -30.51
CA GLU A 156 7.78 13.49 -30.67
C GLU A 156 8.71 12.52 -29.94
N HIS A 157 9.98 12.89 -29.77
CA HIS A 157 10.96 12.07 -29.09
C HIS A 157 10.74 11.91 -27.59
N TYR A 158 9.84 12.71 -27.00
CA TYR A 158 9.39 12.54 -25.60
C TYR A 158 8.18 11.63 -25.46
N VAL A 159 7.65 11.08 -26.56
CA VAL A 159 6.55 10.14 -26.51
C VAL A 159 7.07 8.72 -26.41
N GLU A 160 6.93 8.13 -25.25
CA GLU A 160 7.44 6.82 -24.90
C GLU A 160 6.34 5.77 -24.75
N LYS A 161 6.65 4.52 -25.05
CA LYS A 161 5.75 3.40 -24.74
C LYS A 161 5.73 3.12 -23.25
N ILE A 162 4.55 2.86 -22.72
CA ILE A 162 4.33 2.53 -21.32
C ILE A 162 3.43 1.30 -21.18
N THR A 163 3.77 0.44 -20.24
CA THR A 163 2.88 -0.62 -19.78
C THR A 163 1.93 -0.02 -18.75
N TYR A 164 0.70 0.25 -19.18
CA TYR A 164 -0.33 0.87 -18.34
C TYR A 164 -0.99 -0.16 -17.41
N ARG A 165 -1.22 -1.36 -17.93
CA ARG A 165 -1.69 -2.56 -17.22
C ARG A 165 -1.01 -3.77 -17.80
N PRO A 166 -1.04 -4.95 -17.14
CA PRO A 166 -0.55 -6.16 -17.74
C PRO A 166 -1.15 -6.36 -19.15
N PHE A 167 -0.28 -6.44 -20.16
CA PHE A 167 -0.67 -6.58 -21.59
C PHE A 167 -1.38 -5.36 -22.22
N ASP A 168 -1.54 -4.25 -21.48
CA ASP A 168 -2.08 -2.99 -21.99
C ASP A 168 -0.95 -1.99 -22.19
N ILE A 169 -0.65 -1.66 -23.45
CA ILE A 169 0.42 -0.77 -23.82
C ILE A 169 -0.18 0.53 -24.33
N LYS A 170 0.27 1.64 -23.77
CA LYS A 170 -0.08 2.99 -24.20
C LYS A 170 1.15 3.79 -24.58
N TYR A 171 0.92 5.00 -25.02
CA TYR A 171 1.95 6.02 -25.20
C TYR A 171 1.80 7.09 -24.14
N CYS A 172 2.90 7.57 -23.60
CA CYS A 172 2.94 8.59 -22.57
C CYS A 172 3.92 9.70 -22.96
N TYR A 173 3.54 10.93 -22.73
CA TYR A 173 4.47 12.06 -22.86
C TYR A 173 5.36 12.10 -21.62
N TYR A 174 6.61 11.69 -21.78
CA TYR A 174 7.53 11.40 -20.69
C TYR A 174 8.74 12.32 -20.71
N VAL A 175 8.77 13.30 -19.84
CA VAL A 175 9.87 14.28 -19.72
C VAL A 175 10.21 14.56 -18.26
N GLU A 176 11.50 14.72 -17.98
CA GLU A 176 11.99 15.02 -16.63
C GLU A 176 11.49 16.38 -16.13
N TRP A 177 11.45 17.35 -16.98
CA TRP A 177 11.23 18.75 -16.65
C TRP A 177 9.77 19.22 -16.70
N LEU A 178 8.83 18.33 -17.04
CA LEU A 178 7.39 18.64 -16.93
C LEU A 178 7.02 19.23 -15.55
N TRP A 179 7.67 18.83 -14.51
CA TRP A 179 7.43 19.37 -13.17
C TRP A 179 8.13 20.72 -12.88
N LYS A 180 9.15 21.08 -13.68
CA LYS A 180 9.83 22.40 -13.62
C LYS A 180 9.19 23.46 -14.50
N ASN A 181 8.15 23.06 -15.25
CA ASN A 181 7.26 23.89 -16.05
C ASN A 181 7.90 24.88 -17.05
N PRO A 182 8.29 24.44 -18.23
CA PRO A 182 8.49 25.35 -19.35
C PRO A 182 7.20 25.62 -20.16
N TYR A 183 6.19 24.73 -20.08
CA TYR A 183 4.90 24.91 -20.76
C TYR A 183 3.85 25.39 -19.77
N LYS A 184 3.72 26.72 -19.66
CA LYS A 184 2.82 27.39 -18.70
C LYS A 184 1.34 27.01 -18.80
N ASN A 185 0.94 26.31 -19.86
CA ASN A 185 -0.45 26.00 -20.17
C ASN A 185 -0.86 24.54 -19.91
N ILE A 186 0.08 23.59 -19.80
CA ILE A 186 -0.25 22.25 -19.32
C ILE A 186 -0.23 22.31 -17.80
N GLN A 187 -1.38 22.28 -17.18
CA GLN A 187 -1.50 22.11 -15.74
C GLN A 187 -1.09 20.68 -15.39
N ILE A 188 0.19 20.51 -15.11
CA ILE A 188 0.70 19.23 -14.65
C ILE A 188 0.27 19.06 -13.20
N PRO A 189 -0.40 17.95 -12.87
CA PRO A 189 -0.80 17.69 -11.51
C PRO A 189 0.40 17.70 -10.56
N ALA A 190 0.21 18.24 -9.37
CA ALA A 190 1.22 18.18 -8.31
C ALA A 190 1.62 16.74 -7.94
N SER A 191 0.83 15.76 -8.38
CA SER A 191 1.05 14.32 -8.22
C SER A 191 1.95 13.70 -9.31
N TYR A 192 2.33 14.43 -10.38
CA TYR A 192 3.24 13.91 -11.39
C TYR A 192 4.58 13.48 -10.77
N ARG A 193 4.94 12.23 -10.98
CA ARG A 193 6.18 11.62 -10.49
C ARG A 193 6.79 10.77 -11.58
N PRO A 194 7.63 11.33 -12.45
CA PRO A 194 8.24 10.61 -13.58
C PRO A 194 9.27 9.58 -13.13
N ARG A 195 9.81 9.67 -11.93
CA ARG A 195 10.91 8.82 -11.43
C ARG A 195 12.07 8.76 -12.43
N PHE A 196 12.39 9.86 -13.08
CA PHE A 196 13.23 9.95 -14.26
C PHE A 196 14.62 9.36 -14.05
N GLU A 197 15.24 9.56 -12.90
CA GLU A 197 16.59 9.05 -12.62
C GLU A 197 16.71 7.53 -12.80
N VAL A 198 15.63 6.80 -12.56
CA VAL A 198 15.58 5.35 -12.73
C VAL A 198 14.88 4.97 -14.03
N MET A 199 13.69 5.52 -14.29
CA MET A 199 12.83 5.15 -15.40
C MET A 199 13.39 5.54 -16.78
N LYS A 200 14.28 6.55 -16.88
CA LYS A 200 14.98 6.88 -18.14
C LYS A 200 15.72 5.69 -18.75
N ASN A 201 16.16 4.76 -17.92
CA ASN A 201 16.85 3.57 -18.40
C ASN A 201 15.90 2.57 -19.08
N LEU A 202 14.59 2.73 -18.91
CA LEU A 202 13.56 1.98 -19.64
C LEU A 202 13.13 2.67 -20.92
N ALA A 203 13.15 4.01 -20.95
CA ALA A 203 12.76 4.78 -22.12
C ALA A 203 13.65 4.47 -23.36
N SER A 204 14.91 4.07 -23.16
CA SER A 204 15.79 3.61 -24.25
C SER A 204 15.36 2.26 -24.87
N GLY A 205 14.54 1.47 -24.18
CA GLY A 205 14.13 0.13 -24.61
C GLY A 205 15.22 -0.95 -24.58
N GLU A 206 16.43 -0.60 -24.12
CA GLU A 206 17.59 -1.48 -24.11
C GLU A 206 17.69 -2.36 -22.85
N ASN A 207 17.02 -1.98 -21.78
CA ASN A 207 17.06 -2.67 -20.50
C ASN A 207 15.79 -3.50 -20.26
N LEU A 208 15.94 -4.59 -19.51
CA LEU A 208 14.83 -5.38 -18.99
C LEU A 208 14.64 -5.10 -17.51
N TRP A 209 13.39 -4.94 -17.12
CA TRP A 209 13.01 -4.67 -15.75
C TRP A 209 12.08 -5.74 -15.22
N LEU A 210 12.36 -6.17 -13.99
CA LEU A 210 11.47 -7.05 -13.25
C LEU A 210 10.46 -6.19 -12.49
N ILE A 211 9.20 -6.39 -12.82
CA ILE A 211 8.09 -5.72 -12.16
C ILE A 211 7.46 -6.70 -11.19
N ILE A 212 7.39 -6.30 -9.93
CA ILE A 212 6.78 -7.08 -8.87
C ILE A 212 5.59 -6.31 -8.33
N TRP A 213 4.41 -6.86 -8.53
CA TRP A 213 3.20 -6.34 -7.93
C TRP A 213 2.95 -7.00 -6.58
N ARG A 214 2.83 -6.20 -5.57
CA ARG A 214 2.32 -6.67 -4.29
C ARG A 214 0.83 -6.45 -4.23
N GLN A 215 0.05 -7.50 -4.35
CA GLN A 215 -1.39 -7.41 -4.25
C GLN A 215 -1.79 -6.88 -2.85
N TRP A 216 -2.41 -5.72 -2.83
CA TRP A 216 -2.87 -5.07 -1.61
C TRP A 216 -4.19 -5.68 -1.10
N GLN A 217 -5.04 -6.15 -2.01
CA GLN A 217 -6.34 -6.74 -1.69
C GLN A 217 -6.65 -7.89 -2.65
N VAL A 218 -7.09 -9.02 -2.10
CA VAL A 218 -7.71 -10.11 -2.87
C VAL A 218 -9.16 -9.72 -3.11
N VAL A 219 -9.47 -9.17 -4.28
CA VAL A 219 -10.84 -8.70 -4.59
C VAL A 219 -11.73 -9.83 -5.11
N TRP A 220 -11.16 -10.92 -5.63
CA TRP A 220 -11.89 -11.98 -6.34
C TRP A 220 -11.45 -13.41 -6.02
N GLY A 221 -10.92 -13.67 -4.84
CA GLY A 221 -10.56 -15.03 -4.42
C GLY A 221 -9.30 -15.62 -5.04
N ASP A 222 -8.72 -14.98 -6.06
CA ASP A 222 -7.51 -15.45 -6.71
C ASP A 222 -6.32 -14.57 -6.33
N SER A 223 -5.31 -15.19 -5.72
CA SER A 223 -4.04 -14.53 -5.37
C SER A 223 -3.13 -14.47 -6.61
N TRP A 224 -3.38 -13.54 -7.51
CA TRP A 224 -2.48 -13.29 -8.62
C TRP A 224 -1.37 -12.34 -8.17
N ASN A 225 -0.25 -12.90 -7.78
CA ASN A 225 0.99 -12.14 -7.67
C ASN A 225 1.57 -12.03 -9.07
N LEU A 226 1.40 -10.87 -9.71
CA LEU A 226 1.95 -10.64 -11.02
C LEU A 226 3.42 -10.26 -10.87
N ILE A 227 4.26 -11.11 -11.44
CA ILE A 227 5.66 -10.83 -11.68
C ILE A 227 5.83 -10.90 -13.20
N TYR A 228 6.28 -9.81 -13.80
CA TYR A 228 6.54 -9.81 -15.24
C TYR A 228 7.76 -8.97 -15.58
N VAL A 229 8.25 -9.16 -16.79
CA VAL A 229 9.42 -8.46 -17.32
C VAL A 229 8.95 -7.53 -18.45
N THR A 230 9.42 -6.30 -18.42
CA THR A 230 9.18 -5.33 -19.47
C THR A 230 10.45 -4.58 -19.82
N ASN A 231 10.51 -4.06 -21.02
CA ASN A 231 11.54 -3.10 -21.47
C ASN A 231 10.95 -1.71 -21.71
N TRP A 232 9.74 -1.46 -21.23
CA TRP A 232 9.05 -0.19 -21.37
C TRP A 232 8.79 0.45 -20.01
N LEU A 233 8.48 1.75 -20.01
CA LEU A 233 7.99 2.46 -18.84
C LEU A 233 6.77 1.74 -18.26
N SER A 234 6.53 1.94 -16.99
CA SER A 234 5.41 1.30 -16.30
C SER A 234 4.68 2.29 -15.40
N ASP A 235 3.36 2.24 -15.44
CA ASP A 235 2.47 3.08 -14.64
C ASP A 235 2.05 2.43 -13.31
N LEU A 236 1.53 3.25 -12.39
CA LEU A 236 1.08 2.81 -11.07
C LEU A 236 -0.23 2.00 -11.12
N ASN A 237 -0.99 2.10 -12.18
CA ASN A 237 -2.31 1.44 -12.32
C ASN A 237 -2.22 -0.04 -12.76
N LEU A 238 -1.02 -0.58 -12.77
CA LEU A 238 -0.78 -2.01 -13.01
C LEU A 238 -1.36 -2.94 -11.98
#